data_30e9620944f7719bac0d7118ec3e22dd
#
_entry.id   30e9620944f7719bac0d7118ec3e22dd
#
_cell.length_a   1.000
_cell.length_b   1.000
_cell.length_c   1.000
_cell.angle_alpha   90.00
_cell.angle_beta   90.00
_cell.angle_gamma   90.00
#
_symmetry.space_group_name_H-M   'P 1'
#
loop_
_entity.id
_entity.type
_entity.pdbx_description
1 polymer ?
#
loop_
_entity_poly.entity_id
_entity_poly.type
_entity_poly.pdbx_seq_one_letter_code
_entity_poly.pdbx_strand_id
1 'polypeptide(L)'
;MVESGMTVGLGTGSTVRYLLAPLAARNLDIRCVATSVVTAREATRLGLKVVDFTGLRAPARLDIAIDGADQVAPSGWLVKGGGGAHTREKAVAAATSHFVVIVSSNKLVDRLSPPIPVELANFGLAGTLARLGSVRIRDAPLSPDGGVIADYLADFDDPEALCSFLSAATGVVEHGLFPATMVAEVLIGQAGRVERRPARPTTHRAPSVAT
;
A
#
# COMPACT_ATOMS: atom_id res chain seq x y z
N MET A 1 -18.48 3.88 -6.62
CA MET A 1 -17.19 4.19 -5.95
C MET A 1 -16.35 5.16 -6.79
N VAL A 2 -15.92 4.79 -7.99
CA VAL A 2 -15.17 5.73 -8.85
C VAL A 2 -16.15 6.46 -9.76
N GLU A 3 -16.02 7.81 -9.84
CA GLU A 3 -16.90 8.70 -10.61
C GLU A 3 -16.07 9.70 -11.42
N SER A 4 -16.65 10.30 -12.46
CA SER A 4 -15.98 11.35 -13.24
C SER A 4 -15.61 12.55 -12.37
N GLY A 5 -14.48 13.17 -12.68
CA GLY A 5 -13.88 14.26 -11.91
C GLY A 5 -12.90 13.80 -10.82
N MET A 6 -12.92 12.52 -10.43
CA MET A 6 -12.06 12.01 -9.34
C MET A 6 -10.60 11.86 -9.74
N THR A 7 -9.73 11.97 -8.74
CA THR A 7 -8.33 11.55 -8.78
C THR A 7 -8.21 10.22 -8.02
N VAL A 8 -7.79 9.18 -8.73
CA VAL A 8 -7.82 7.78 -8.28
C VAL A 8 -6.42 7.24 -8.07
N GLY A 9 -6.11 6.74 -6.88
CA GLY A 9 -4.89 5.98 -6.60
C GLY A 9 -5.03 4.54 -7.11
N LEU A 10 -4.10 4.11 -7.93
CA LEU A 10 -4.02 2.76 -8.47
C LEU A 10 -2.80 2.04 -7.90
N GLY A 11 -3.06 0.99 -7.15
CA GLY A 11 -2.04 0.17 -6.52
C GLY A 11 -1.22 -0.69 -7.49
N THR A 12 -0.52 -1.66 -6.93
CA THR A 12 0.34 -2.60 -7.67
C THR A 12 -0.06 -4.04 -7.36
N GLY A 13 0.18 -4.95 -8.31
CA GLY A 13 0.01 -6.38 -8.12
C GLY A 13 -1.05 -7.01 -9.02
N SER A 14 -1.14 -8.34 -8.91
CA SER A 14 -2.00 -9.16 -9.78
C SER A 14 -3.48 -8.79 -9.67
N THR A 15 -3.97 -8.48 -8.47
CA THR A 15 -5.38 -8.14 -8.25
C THR A 15 -5.73 -6.79 -8.86
N VAL A 16 -4.88 -5.77 -8.68
CA VAL A 16 -5.07 -4.45 -9.28
C VAL A 16 -5.07 -4.50 -10.79
N ARG A 17 -4.26 -5.37 -11.39
CA ARG A 17 -4.23 -5.55 -12.85
C ARG A 17 -5.61 -5.88 -13.42
N TYR A 18 -6.43 -6.68 -12.72
CA TYR A 18 -7.80 -6.99 -13.14
C TYR A 18 -8.76 -5.80 -13.03
N LEU A 19 -8.45 -4.79 -12.21
CA LEU A 19 -9.26 -3.57 -12.07
C LEU A 19 -9.09 -2.63 -13.28
N LEU A 20 -7.89 -2.56 -13.89
CA LEU A 20 -7.55 -1.51 -14.85
C LEU A 20 -8.45 -1.52 -16.10
N ALA A 21 -8.63 -2.67 -16.73
CA ALA A 21 -9.43 -2.78 -17.95
C ALA A 21 -10.93 -2.48 -17.72
N PRO A 22 -11.59 -3.03 -16.68
CA PRO A 22 -12.97 -2.65 -16.33
C PRO A 22 -13.12 -1.17 -15.97
N LEU A 23 -12.11 -0.57 -15.31
CA LEU A 23 -12.14 0.86 -14.98
C LEU A 23 -12.06 1.73 -16.25
N ALA A 24 -11.14 1.41 -17.17
CA ALA A 24 -10.99 2.09 -18.44
C ALA A 24 -12.25 1.98 -19.32
N ALA A 25 -12.89 0.81 -19.35
CA ALA A 25 -14.10 0.57 -20.13
C ALA A 25 -15.31 1.45 -19.68
N ARG A 26 -15.25 2.04 -18.50
CA ARG A 26 -16.30 2.97 -18.03
C ARG A 26 -16.21 4.35 -18.66
N ASN A 27 -15.13 4.68 -19.38
CA ASN A 27 -14.92 5.97 -20.05
C ASN A 27 -15.16 7.19 -19.13
N LEU A 28 -14.73 7.12 -17.88
CA LEU A 28 -14.86 8.21 -16.93
C LEU A 28 -13.75 9.25 -17.15
N ASP A 29 -14.08 10.54 -16.99
CA ASP A 29 -13.06 11.59 -16.92
C ASP A 29 -12.41 11.60 -15.53
N ILE A 30 -11.38 10.78 -15.35
CA ILE A 30 -10.62 10.64 -14.10
C ILE A 30 -9.13 10.86 -14.34
N ARG A 31 -8.44 11.27 -13.28
CA ARG A 31 -6.97 11.29 -13.20
C ARG A 31 -6.51 10.14 -12.33
N CYS A 32 -5.47 9.43 -12.74
CA CYS A 32 -4.95 8.29 -12.01
C CYS A 32 -3.53 8.54 -11.52
N VAL A 33 -3.25 8.15 -10.29
CA VAL A 33 -1.91 8.08 -9.71
C VAL A 33 -1.56 6.61 -9.54
N ALA A 34 -0.44 6.16 -10.10
CA ALA A 34 -0.03 4.77 -10.03
C ALA A 34 1.15 4.57 -9.06
N THR A 35 1.11 3.52 -8.26
CA THR A 35 2.15 3.20 -7.27
C THR A 35 3.38 2.51 -7.88
N SER A 36 3.29 2.07 -9.15
CA SER A 36 4.41 1.47 -9.87
C SER A 36 4.46 1.87 -11.34
N VAL A 37 5.65 1.78 -11.91
CA VAL A 37 5.87 2.02 -13.35
C VAL A 37 5.06 1.04 -14.20
N VAL A 38 4.92 -0.21 -13.76
CA VAL A 38 4.15 -1.24 -14.47
C VAL A 38 2.67 -0.86 -14.50
N THR A 39 2.09 -0.47 -13.36
CA THR A 39 0.69 -0.02 -13.29
C THR A 39 0.46 1.24 -14.12
N ALA A 40 1.39 2.21 -14.06
CA ALA A 40 1.30 3.44 -14.84
C ALA A 40 1.27 3.17 -16.35
N ARG A 41 2.17 2.33 -16.85
CA ARG A 41 2.25 1.94 -18.27
C ARG A 41 0.98 1.23 -18.72
N GLU A 42 0.48 0.28 -17.95
CA GLU A 42 -0.73 -0.46 -18.29
C GLU A 42 -1.98 0.44 -18.26
N ALA A 43 -2.13 1.28 -17.25
CA ALA A 43 -3.21 2.25 -17.18
C ALA A 43 -3.21 3.21 -18.40
N THR A 44 -2.03 3.74 -18.76
CA THR A 44 -1.87 4.59 -19.94
C THR A 44 -2.20 3.86 -21.24
N ARG A 45 -1.76 2.60 -21.38
CA ARG A 45 -2.07 1.74 -22.55
C ARG A 45 -3.58 1.53 -22.72
N LEU A 46 -4.31 1.48 -21.62
CA LEU A 46 -5.77 1.33 -21.57
C LEU A 46 -6.52 2.68 -21.74
N GLY A 47 -5.81 3.79 -21.94
CA GLY A 47 -6.41 5.11 -22.15
C GLY A 47 -6.74 5.88 -20.87
N LEU A 48 -6.36 5.40 -19.68
CA LEU A 48 -6.50 6.15 -18.44
C LEU A 48 -5.47 7.29 -18.36
N LYS A 49 -5.90 8.45 -17.88
CA LYS A 49 -5.03 9.63 -17.72
C LYS A 49 -4.20 9.50 -16.45
N VAL A 50 -2.97 9.00 -16.59
CA VAL A 50 -2.03 8.90 -15.48
C VAL A 50 -1.32 10.24 -15.28
N VAL A 51 -1.28 10.73 -14.03
CA VAL A 51 -0.60 11.95 -13.62
C VAL A 51 0.54 11.62 -12.67
N ASP A 52 1.55 12.49 -12.67
CA ASP A 52 2.69 12.36 -11.76
C ASP A 52 2.27 12.63 -10.30
N PHE A 53 2.88 11.90 -9.38
CA PHE A 53 2.67 12.04 -7.93
C PHE A 53 3.97 12.48 -7.21
N THR A 54 4.93 13.01 -7.94
CA THR A 54 6.21 13.48 -7.40
C THR A 54 6.26 15.00 -7.33
N GLY A 55 6.98 15.52 -6.33
CA GLY A 55 7.22 16.95 -6.16
C GLY A 55 5.99 17.77 -5.76
N LEU A 56 6.20 19.09 -5.65
CA LEU A 56 5.23 20.02 -5.06
C LEU A 56 4.01 20.32 -5.95
N ARG A 57 4.03 19.91 -7.21
CA ARG A 57 2.89 20.11 -8.13
C ARG A 57 1.96 18.91 -8.23
N ALA A 58 2.31 17.81 -7.54
CA ALA A 58 1.47 16.63 -7.47
C ALA A 58 0.16 16.93 -6.71
N PRO A 59 -0.92 16.18 -6.98
CA PRO A 59 -2.14 16.29 -6.18
C PRO A 59 -1.83 15.97 -4.71
N ALA A 60 -2.18 16.87 -3.79
CA ALA A 60 -1.96 16.65 -2.36
C ALA A 60 -2.97 15.65 -1.76
N ARG A 61 -4.10 15.42 -2.43
CA ARG A 61 -5.18 14.52 -2.00
C ARG A 61 -5.72 13.73 -3.18
N LEU A 62 -6.16 12.52 -2.89
CA LEU A 62 -6.85 11.62 -3.79
C LEU A 62 -8.27 11.40 -3.27
N ASP A 63 -9.25 11.24 -4.19
CA ASP A 63 -10.63 10.97 -3.80
C ASP A 63 -10.81 9.53 -3.33
N ILE A 64 -10.12 8.60 -3.96
CA ILE A 64 -10.10 7.18 -3.62
C ILE A 64 -8.76 6.56 -4.02
N ALA A 65 -8.29 5.58 -3.24
CA ALA A 65 -7.20 4.71 -3.64
C ALA A 65 -7.65 3.25 -3.59
N ILE A 66 -7.24 2.45 -4.57
CA ILE A 66 -7.61 1.03 -4.66
C ILE A 66 -6.35 0.21 -4.85
N ASP A 67 -6.09 -0.74 -3.94
CA ASP A 67 -4.89 -1.57 -3.98
C ASP A 67 -5.16 -2.99 -3.46
N GLY A 68 -4.24 -3.92 -3.69
CA GLY A 68 -4.23 -5.25 -3.11
C GLY A 68 -3.58 -5.29 -1.73
N ALA A 69 -3.57 -6.47 -1.12
CA ALA A 69 -2.77 -6.78 0.05
C ALA A 69 -2.22 -8.21 -0.02
N ASP A 70 -1.09 -8.44 0.65
CA ASP A 70 -0.49 -9.76 0.77
C ASP A 70 -1.11 -10.56 1.92
N GLN A 71 -1.46 -9.86 3.01
CA GLN A 71 -2.18 -10.41 4.16
C GLN A 71 -3.21 -9.41 4.67
N VAL A 72 -4.37 -9.91 5.10
CA VAL A 72 -5.45 -9.13 5.74
C VAL A 72 -5.85 -9.84 7.03
N ALA A 73 -5.58 -9.23 8.17
CA ALA A 73 -5.94 -9.78 9.48
C ALA A 73 -7.36 -9.35 9.91
N PRO A 74 -8.01 -10.09 10.83
CA PRO A 74 -9.33 -9.72 11.38
C PRO A 74 -9.33 -8.38 12.12
N SER A 75 -8.16 -7.93 12.60
CA SER A 75 -7.96 -6.62 13.22
C SER A 75 -8.06 -5.46 12.23
N GLY A 76 -8.02 -5.74 10.92
CA GLY A 76 -7.96 -4.74 9.85
C GLY A 76 -6.55 -4.30 9.46
N TRP A 77 -5.52 -4.76 10.18
CA TRP A 77 -4.13 -4.57 9.77
C TRP A 77 -3.82 -5.38 8.52
N LEU A 78 -2.92 -4.83 7.68
CA LEU A 78 -2.50 -5.46 6.44
C LEU A 78 -0.98 -5.62 6.38
N VAL A 79 -0.54 -6.62 5.61
CA VAL A 79 0.81 -6.65 5.02
C VAL A 79 0.69 -6.41 3.53
N LYS A 80 1.53 -5.50 3.02
CA LYS A 80 1.66 -5.17 1.60
C LYS A 80 3.14 -5.08 1.21
N GLY A 81 3.41 -4.97 -0.07
CA GLY A 81 4.76 -4.79 -0.56
C GLY A 81 5.46 -6.07 -1.03
N GLY A 82 4.72 -7.15 -1.26
CA GLY A 82 5.26 -8.35 -1.92
C GLY A 82 5.94 -8.04 -3.25
N GLY A 83 5.44 -7.04 -3.99
CA GLY A 83 6.02 -6.51 -5.23
C GLY A 83 7.06 -5.40 -5.06
N GLY A 84 7.46 -5.04 -3.84
CA GLY A 84 8.47 -4.00 -3.56
C GLY A 84 7.99 -2.55 -3.79
N ALA A 85 6.68 -2.29 -3.84
CA ALA A 85 6.12 -0.96 -4.11
C ALA A 85 5.49 -0.30 -2.87
N HIS A 86 5.65 -0.89 -1.68
CA HIS A 86 4.92 -0.52 -0.47
C HIS A 86 5.12 0.93 -0.02
N THR A 87 6.28 1.55 -0.27
CA THR A 87 6.53 2.97 0.01
C THR A 87 5.57 3.86 -0.78
N ARG A 88 5.49 3.66 -2.10
CA ARG A 88 4.55 4.40 -2.94
C ARG A 88 3.10 4.01 -2.67
N GLU A 89 2.83 2.74 -2.40
CA GLU A 89 1.50 2.25 -2.02
C GLU A 89 1.01 2.94 -0.74
N LYS A 90 1.86 3.06 0.29
CA LYS A 90 1.51 3.73 1.54
C LYS A 90 1.34 5.24 1.36
N ALA A 91 2.20 5.88 0.57
CA ALA A 91 2.05 7.31 0.24
C ALA A 91 0.71 7.60 -0.46
N VAL A 92 0.30 6.75 -1.41
CA VAL A 92 -0.99 6.86 -2.11
C VAL A 92 -2.16 6.56 -1.16
N ALA A 93 -2.06 5.54 -0.31
CA ALA A 93 -3.08 5.24 0.69
C ALA A 93 -3.25 6.37 1.72
N ALA A 94 -2.16 7.00 2.15
CA ALA A 94 -2.18 8.13 3.08
C ALA A 94 -2.77 9.42 2.47
N ALA A 95 -2.73 9.56 1.15
CA ALA A 95 -3.27 10.73 0.46
C ALA A 95 -4.79 10.73 0.29
N THR A 96 -5.49 9.69 0.70
CA THR A 96 -6.95 9.58 0.64
C THR A 96 -7.57 9.21 1.98
N SER A 97 -8.81 9.61 2.21
CA SER A 97 -9.65 9.10 3.29
C SER A 97 -10.45 7.84 2.89
N HIS A 98 -10.38 7.43 1.63
CA HIS A 98 -11.14 6.30 1.10
C HIS A 98 -10.23 5.27 0.44
N PHE A 99 -9.37 4.62 1.26
CA PHE A 99 -8.50 3.54 0.80
C PHE A 99 -9.27 2.21 0.80
N VAL A 100 -9.47 1.66 -0.39
CA VAL A 100 -10.16 0.39 -0.64
C VAL A 100 -9.16 -0.70 -0.93
N VAL A 101 -9.23 -1.79 -0.18
CA VAL A 101 -8.37 -2.96 -0.37
C VAL A 101 -9.14 -4.05 -1.11
N ILE A 102 -8.58 -4.55 -2.21
CA ILE A 102 -9.17 -5.62 -3.01
C ILE A 102 -8.31 -6.87 -2.91
N VAL A 103 -8.87 -7.98 -2.45
CA VAL A 103 -8.14 -9.24 -2.26
C VAL A 103 -8.98 -10.46 -2.65
N SER A 104 -8.33 -11.56 -2.94
CA SER A 104 -8.94 -12.88 -2.94
C SER A 104 -8.92 -13.49 -1.53
N SER A 105 -9.85 -14.41 -1.25
CA SER A 105 -10.04 -14.97 0.11
C SER A 105 -8.80 -15.66 0.69
N ASN A 106 -7.86 -16.12 -0.14
CA ASN A 106 -6.59 -16.71 0.30
C ASN A 106 -5.59 -15.70 0.90
N LYS A 107 -5.92 -14.39 0.86
CA LYS A 107 -5.14 -13.34 1.52
C LYS A 107 -5.61 -13.04 2.95
N LEU A 108 -6.73 -13.61 3.35
CA LEU A 108 -7.22 -13.54 4.72
C LEU A 108 -6.36 -14.45 5.60
N VAL A 109 -5.86 -13.92 6.70
CA VAL A 109 -5.04 -14.65 7.67
C VAL A 109 -5.62 -14.47 9.07
N ASP A 110 -5.39 -15.42 9.96
CA ASP A 110 -5.82 -15.30 11.36
C ASP A 110 -5.00 -14.26 12.12
N ARG A 111 -3.70 -14.16 11.78
CA ARG A 111 -2.76 -13.13 12.29
C ARG A 111 -1.74 -12.78 11.20
N LEU A 112 -1.22 -11.56 11.24
CA LEU A 112 -0.11 -11.17 10.37
C LEU A 112 1.15 -11.94 10.75
N SER A 113 1.97 -12.26 9.75
CA SER A 113 3.22 -13.00 9.93
C SER A 113 4.31 -12.51 8.97
N PRO A 114 5.58 -12.75 9.29
CA PRO A 114 6.68 -12.48 8.37
C PRO A 114 6.52 -13.27 7.04
N PRO A 115 7.17 -12.79 5.96
CA PRO A 115 8.03 -11.62 5.92
C PRO A 115 7.25 -10.29 5.87
N ILE A 116 7.78 -9.27 6.54
CA ILE A 116 7.28 -7.90 6.40
C ILE A 116 8.21 -7.14 5.45
N PRO A 117 7.74 -6.72 4.26
CA PRO A 117 8.53 -5.91 3.34
C PRO A 117 9.00 -4.62 3.97
N VAL A 118 10.26 -4.24 3.74
CA VAL A 118 10.84 -2.98 4.17
C VAL A 118 11.64 -2.37 3.02
N GLU A 119 11.59 -1.06 2.90
CA GLU A 119 12.47 -0.29 2.03
C GLU A 119 13.51 0.42 2.89
N LEU A 120 14.77 0.24 2.55
CA LEU A 120 15.91 0.73 3.32
C LEU A 120 16.69 1.76 2.50
N ALA A 121 17.16 2.81 3.16
CA ALA A 121 18.10 3.74 2.56
C ALA A 121 19.42 3.01 2.24
N ASN A 122 19.93 3.21 1.03
CA ASN A 122 21.21 2.60 0.62
C ASN A 122 22.38 3.19 1.42
N PHE A 123 22.31 4.49 1.76
CA PHE A 123 23.34 5.10 2.62
C PHE A 123 23.22 4.57 4.06
N GLY A 124 24.30 4.01 4.58
CA GLY A 124 24.34 3.43 5.94
C GLY A 124 23.65 2.07 6.07
N LEU A 125 23.40 1.36 4.98
CA LEU A 125 22.65 0.11 4.91
C LEU A 125 23.15 -0.93 5.91
N ALA A 126 24.46 -1.17 6.01
CA ALA A 126 25.04 -2.17 6.92
C ALA A 126 24.67 -1.88 8.39
N GLY A 127 24.70 -0.61 8.81
CA GLY A 127 24.29 -0.21 10.15
C GLY A 127 22.79 -0.38 10.39
N THR A 128 21.96 -0.14 9.37
CA THR A 128 20.51 -0.35 9.42
C THR A 128 20.20 -1.84 9.57
N LEU A 129 20.82 -2.70 8.77
CA LEU A 129 20.66 -4.16 8.87
C LEU A 129 21.08 -4.69 10.25
N ALA A 130 22.20 -4.20 10.80
CA ALA A 130 22.64 -4.61 12.13
C ALA A 130 21.66 -4.22 13.23
N ARG A 131 20.99 -3.06 13.13
CA ARG A 131 19.96 -2.62 14.09
C ARG A 131 18.66 -3.41 13.98
N LEU A 132 18.23 -3.71 12.77
CA LEU A 132 17.00 -4.47 12.54
C LEU A 132 17.15 -5.96 12.85
N GLY A 133 18.38 -6.51 12.79
CA GLY A 133 18.69 -7.90 13.08
C GLY A 133 18.23 -8.86 11.98
N SER A 134 17.03 -9.41 12.10
CA SER A 134 16.52 -10.45 11.21
C SER A 134 15.96 -9.86 9.91
N VAL A 135 16.84 -9.50 8.97
CA VAL A 135 16.47 -8.92 7.66
C VAL A 135 17.17 -9.65 6.53
N ARG A 136 16.46 -9.90 5.45
CA ARG A 136 16.97 -10.45 4.20
C ARG A 136 16.76 -9.47 3.05
N ILE A 137 17.83 -8.99 2.42
CA ILE A 137 17.76 -8.19 1.20
C ILE A 137 17.19 -9.08 0.08
N ARG A 138 16.26 -8.52 -0.69
CA ARG A 138 15.73 -9.19 -1.88
C ARG A 138 16.70 -9.08 -3.05
N ASP A 139 16.80 -10.13 -3.84
CA ASP A 139 17.49 -10.09 -5.14
C ASP A 139 16.58 -9.38 -6.16
N ALA A 140 16.57 -8.06 -6.09
CA ALA A 140 15.73 -7.18 -6.88
C ALA A 140 16.47 -5.85 -7.14
N PRO A 141 16.15 -5.12 -8.22
CA PRO A 141 16.67 -3.77 -8.40
C PRO A 141 16.21 -2.85 -7.26
N LEU A 142 16.91 -1.74 -7.11
CA LEU A 142 16.46 -0.66 -6.22
C LEU A 142 15.04 -0.24 -6.56
N SER A 143 14.31 0.26 -5.56
CA SER A 143 13.00 0.86 -5.78
C SER A 143 13.10 2.03 -6.76
N PRO A 144 12.01 2.46 -7.38
CA PRO A 144 12.01 3.67 -8.21
C PRO A 144 12.48 4.94 -7.48
N ASP A 145 12.47 4.91 -6.16
CA ASP A 145 12.88 6.02 -5.28
C ASP A 145 14.30 5.82 -4.70
N GLY A 146 15.00 4.77 -5.18
CA GLY A 146 16.42 4.50 -4.87
C GLY A 146 16.66 3.67 -3.60
N GLY A 147 15.62 3.16 -2.97
CA GLY A 147 15.72 2.33 -1.76
C GLY A 147 16.05 0.87 -2.07
N VAL A 148 16.67 0.19 -1.10
CA VAL A 148 16.93 -1.24 -1.12
C VAL A 148 15.71 -1.97 -0.57
N ILE A 149 15.16 -2.92 -1.33
CA ILE A 149 14.01 -3.71 -0.89
C ILE A 149 14.50 -4.94 -0.12
N ALA A 150 13.95 -5.13 1.07
CA ALA A 150 14.28 -6.24 1.95
C ALA A 150 13.02 -6.78 2.66
N ASP A 151 13.20 -7.88 3.38
CA ASP A 151 12.18 -8.55 4.18
C ASP A 151 12.64 -8.61 5.64
N TYR A 152 11.84 -8.08 6.55
CA TYR A 152 11.99 -8.31 7.99
C TYR A 152 11.37 -9.66 8.35
N LEU A 153 12.14 -10.52 9.03
CA LEU A 153 11.84 -11.94 9.18
C LEU A 153 11.56 -12.37 10.63
N ALA A 154 11.77 -11.49 11.62
CA ALA A 154 11.47 -11.86 13.01
C ALA A 154 9.97 -11.98 13.24
N ASP A 155 9.57 -12.97 14.03
CA ASP A 155 8.19 -13.13 14.49
C ASP A 155 7.77 -11.96 15.38
N PHE A 156 6.47 -11.68 15.39
CA PHE A 156 5.85 -10.64 16.20
C PHE A 156 4.41 -11.02 16.54
N ASP A 157 3.96 -10.57 17.70
CA ASP A 157 2.57 -10.75 18.14
C ASP A 157 1.77 -9.45 18.04
N ASP A 158 2.44 -8.30 18.18
CA ASP A 158 1.83 -6.97 18.15
C ASP A 158 2.26 -6.21 16.89
N PRO A 159 1.37 -6.08 15.86
CA PRO A 159 1.68 -5.34 14.64
C PRO A 159 1.85 -3.83 14.87
N GLU A 160 1.24 -3.24 15.91
CA GLU A 160 1.38 -1.83 16.24
C GLU A 160 2.76 -1.53 16.82
N ALA A 161 3.23 -2.39 17.75
CA ALA A 161 4.58 -2.27 18.29
C ALA A 161 5.65 -2.45 17.20
N LEU A 162 5.50 -3.44 16.30
CA LEU A 162 6.42 -3.63 15.19
C LEU A 162 6.37 -2.46 14.19
N CYS A 163 5.19 -1.94 13.87
CA CYS A 163 5.02 -0.76 13.04
C CYS A 163 5.79 0.44 13.62
N SER A 164 5.62 0.70 14.91
CA SER A 164 6.32 1.78 15.62
C SER A 164 7.84 1.59 15.61
N PHE A 165 8.31 0.37 15.87
CA PHE A 165 9.74 0.02 15.84
C PHE A 165 10.35 0.26 14.45
N LEU A 166 9.72 -0.25 13.38
CA LEU A 166 10.22 -0.09 12.02
C LEU A 166 10.19 1.37 11.58
N SER A 167 9.13 2.11 11.90
CA SER A 167 9.00 3.54 11.55
C SER A 167 10.04 4.42 12.27
N ALA A 168 10.45 4.05 13.49
CA ALA A 168 11.46 4.78 14.25
C ALA A 168 12.90 4.39 13.90
N ALA A 169 13.11 3.28 13.17
CA ALA A 169 14.43 2.77 12.88
C ALA A 169 15.14 3.61 11.81
N THR A 170 16.22 4.29 12.19
CA THR A 170 17.05 5.08 11.25
C THR A 170 17.51 4.21 10.08
N GLY A 171 17.26 4.69 8.86
CA GLY A 171 17.60 3.99 7.62
C GLY A 171 16.46 3.13 7.06
N VAL A 172 15.36 2.93 7.78
CA VAL A 172 14.11 2.45 7.19
C VAL A 172 13.42 3.64 6.51
N VAL A 173 13.12 3.49 5.24
CA VAL A 173 12.36 4.48 4.46
C VAL A 173 10.87 4.25 4.70
N GLU A 174 10.43 3.00 4.55
CA GLU A 174 9.04 2.60 4.79
C GLU A 174 8.96 1.06 4.98
N HIS A 175 7.84 0.58 5.49
CA HIS A 175 7.59 -0.84 5.72
C HIS A 175 6.18 -1.26 5.27
N GLY A 176 5.98 -2.56 5.04
CA GLY A 176 4.76 -3.14 4.51
C GLY A 176 3.62 -3.36 5.51
N LEU A 177 3.73 -2.93 6.77
CA LEU A 177 2.61 -2.95 7.71
C LEU A 177 1.72 -1.72 7.47
N PHE A 178 0.44 -1.94 7.20
CA PHE A 178 -0.56 -0.89 7.01
C PHE A 178 -1.58 -0.95 8.15
N PRO A 179 -1.67 0.11 8.97
CA PRO A 179 -2.62 0.18 10.06
C PRO A 179 -4.08 0.11 9.57
N ALA A 180 -4.94 -0.50 10.38
CA ALA A 180 -6.38 -0.57 10.10
C ALA A 180 -7.02 0.82 9.91
N THR A 181 -6.45 1.85 10.54
CA THR A 181 -6.90 3.24 10.44
C THR A 181 -6.78 3.84 9.03
N MET A 182 -5.91 3.29 8.19
CA MET A 182 -5.78 3.71 6.79
C MET A 182 -6.86 3.11 5.88
N VAL A 183 -7.47 1.98 6.28
CA VAL A 183 -8.37 1.18 5.43
C VAL A 183 -9.81 1.62 5.61
N ALA A 184 -10.47 2.05 4.54
CA ALA A 184 -11.90 2.37 4.57
C ALA A 184 -12.75 1.09 4.44
N GLU A 185 -12.35 0.19 3.56
CA GLU A 185 -13.05 -1.09 3.36
C GLU A 185 -12.16 -2.12 2.66
N VAL A 186 -12.50 -3.38 2.84
CA VAL A 186 -11.89 -4.53 2.15
C VAL A 186 -12.95 -5.23 1.29
N LEU A 187 -12.68 -5.40 0.00
CA LEU A 187 -13.47 -6.17 -0.92
C LEU A 187 -12.80 -7.53 -1.15
N ILE A 188 -13.49 -8.60 -0.81
CA ILE A 188 -12.95 -9.96 -0.85
C ILE A 188 -13.64 -10.73 -1.96
N GLY A 189 -12.89 -11.08 -3.00
CA GLY A 189 -13.34 -11.92 -4.09
C GLY A 189 -13.25 -13.40 -3.72
N GLN A 190 -14.35 -14.14 -3.87
CA GLN A 190 -14.39 -15.59 -3.69
C GLN A 190 -15.45 -16.24 -4.58
N ALA A 191 -15.05 -17.18 -5.43
CA ALA A 191 -15.96 -18.03 -6.23
C ALA A 191 -17.08 -17.25 -6.95
N GLY A 192 -16.73 -16.11 -7.61
CA GLY A 192 -17.68 -15.29 -8.36
C GLY A 192 -18.54 -14.35 -7.51
N ARG A 193 -18.28 -14.28 -6.21
CA ARG A 193 -18.93 -13.35 -5.27
C ARG A 193 -17.92 -12.37 -4.71
N VAL A 194 -18.42 -11.20 -4.28
CA VAL A 194 -17.63 -10.20 -3.57
C VAL A 194 -18.25 -9.96 -2.21
N GLU A 195 -17.50 -10.24 -1.16
CA GLU A 195 -17.83 -9.83 0.20
C GLU A 195 -17.24 -8.43 0.44
N ARG A 196 -18.02 -7.56 1.08
CA ARG A 196 -17.58 -6.22 1.48
C ARG A 196 -17.48 -6.14 3.00
N ARG A 197 -16.29 -5.83 3.49
CA ARG A 197 -16.03 -5.59 4.91
C ARG A 197 -15.65 -4.12 5.10
N PRO A 198 -16.51 -3.29 5.71
CA PRO A 198 -16.14 -1.93 6.08
C PRO A 198 -15.04 -1.97 7.14
N ALA A 199 -14.19 -0.94 7.17
CA ALA A 199 -13.25 -0.76 8.27
C ALA A 199 -13.98 -0.70 9.59
N ARG A 200 -13.41 -1.29 10.65
CA ARG A 200 -13.97 -1.12 12.00
C ARG A 200 -13.85 0.36 12.37
N PRO A 201 -14.91 0.99 12.93
CA PRO A 201 -14.77 2.35 13.43
C PRO A 201 -13.69 2.37 14.51
N THR A 202 -12.61 3.09 14.23
CA THR A 202 -11.56 3.33 15.21
C THR A 202 -12.08 4.39 16.18
N THR A 203 -12.18 4.05 17.46
CA THR A 203 -12.53 4.98 18.55
C THR A 203 -11.37 5.92 18.94
N HIS A 204 -10.35 6.06 18.10
CA HIS A 204 -9.26 6.99 18.33
C HIS A 204 -9.52 8.35 17.67
N ARG A 205 -9.87 9.32 18.52
CA ARG A 205 -9.87 10.74 18.21
C ARG A 205 -8.42 11.15 17.93
N ALA A 206 -8.13 11.62 16.70
CA ALA A 206 -6.83 12.19 16.39
C ALA A 206 -6.49 13.32 17.40
N PRO A 207 -5.25 13.45 17.85
CA PRO A 207 -4.85 14.60 18.64
C PRO A 207 -5.07 15.85 17.79
N SER A 208 -5.83 16.83 18.34
CA SER A 208 -6.01 18.13 17.72
C SER A 208 -4.65 18.84 17.76
N VAL A 209 -4.03 19.01 16.61
CA VAL A 209 -2.90 19.94 16.49
C VAL A 209 -3.53 21.33 16.58
N ALA A 210 -3.32 22.00 17.72
CA ALA A 210 -3.66 23.40 17.87
C ALA A 210 -2.79 24.21 16.91
N THR A 211 -3.41 25.04 16.10
CA THR A 211 -2.80 26.07 15.24
C THR A 211 -2.22 27.18 16.09
#